data_83c5ef28caf693c66f891bd943113cb1
#
_entry.id   83c5ef28caf693c66f891bd943113cb1
#
_cell.length_a   1.000
_cell.length_b   1.000
_cell.length_c   1.000
_cell.angle_alpha   90.00
_cell.angle_beta   90.00
_cell.angle_gamma   90.00
#
_symmetry.space_group_name_H-M   'P 1'
#
loop_
_entity.id
_entity.type
_entity.pdbx_description
1 polymer ?
#
loop_
_entity_poly.entity_id
_entity_poly.type
_entity_poly.pdbx_seq_one_letter_code
_entity_poly.pdbx_strand_id
1 'polypeptide(L)'
;MGGLDSAGGLFHASGLSRSAFTLAEVLITLGVIGIVAALTLPALIQTNKNAEVEAKLKKVYSVMNQAILMSENDNGSKEYWQFSCSSDDNGNVNSDECKQGIEKYFIPYVKTTKSYTFDNSLGFNTVLYFSDGSVLVGKINKSNSHNELDFFYYPNGKNFNPDRFGATGEDGTQSREDCGITFFAFRFAPSQNTEHNKFHYKKGFEPYKWGLNDLTMDEMTGSHNYACTKYSKIKVWCTALIQANNWKIPKDYPFKVK
;
A
#
# COMPACT_ATOMS: atom_id res chain seq x y z
N MET A 1 -16.49 -14.68 98.27
CA MET A 1 -15.43 -15.40 97.59
C MET A 1 -15.71 -15.32 96.09
N GLY A 2 -14.92 -14.57 95.40
CA GLY A 2 -14.63 -14.64 94.02
C GLY A 2 -15.75 -14.37 93.01
N GLY A 3 -16.08 -13.07 92.74
CA GLY A 3 -16.82 -12.67 91.55
C GLY A 3 -15.90 -12.57 90.37
N LEU A 4 -16.38 -13.06 89.22
CA LEU A 4 -15.74 -12.83 87.93
C LEU A 4 -16.59 -11.87 87.09
N ASP A 5 -16.18 -10.63 86.97
CA ASP A 5 -16.78 -9.64 86.07
C ASP A 5 -16.47 -9.99 84.61
N SER A 6 -17.52 -10.24 83.82
CA SER A 6 -17.41 -10.45 82.40
C SER A 6 -17.63 -9.12 81.65
N ALA A 7 -16.56 -8.48 81.24
CA ALA A 7 -16.60 -7.31 80.41
C ALA A 7 -16.92 -7.67 78.95
N GLY A 8 -18.18 -7.46 78.57
CA GLY A 8 -18.63 -7.57 77.16
C GLY A 8 -18.19 -6.39 76.34
N GLY A 9 -17.16 -6.60 75.54
CA GLY A 9 -16.71 -5.59 74.52
C GLY A 9 -17.72 -5.54 73.36
N LEU A 10 -18.40 -4.43 73.25
CA LEU A 10 -19.22 -4.05 72.08
C LEU A 10 -18.31 -3.67 70.89
N PHE A 11 -18.14 -4.62 69.98
CA PHE A 11 -17.57 -4.29 68.70
C PHE A 11 -18.58 -3.45 67.90
N HIS A 12 -18.32 -2.14 67.80
CA HIS A 12 -18.99 -1.27 66.83
C HIS A 12 -18.50 -1.66 65.47
N ALA A 13 -19.28 -2.44 64.71
CA ALA A 13 -19.08 -2.60 63.28
C ALA A 13 -19.45 -1.26 62.60
N SER A 14 -18.44 -0.46 62.26
CA SER A 14 -18.62 0.69 61.37
C SER A 14 -19.09 0.20 60.01
N GLY A 15 -20.38 0.28 59.78
CA GLY A 15 -21.00 -0.02 58.49
C GLY A 15 -20.45 0.92 57.41
N LEU A 16 -19.53 0.41 56.61
CA LEU A 16 -19.18 1.04 55.37
C LEU A 16 -20.44 1.06 54.47
N SER A 17 -21.08 2.22 54.39
CA SER A 17 -22.19 2.42 53.46
C SER A 17 -21.64 2.27 52.03
N ARG A 18 -21.83 1.09 51.46
CA ARG A 18 -21.55 0.88 50.03
C ARG A 18 -22.63 1.65 49.26
N SER A 19 -22.28 2.80 48.70
CA SER A 19 -23.13 3.48 47.73
C SER A 19 -23.27 2.56 46.51
N ALA A 20 -24.44 2.00 46.30
CA ALA A 20 -24.77 1.25 45.08
C ALA A 20 -25.22 2.25 44.00
N PHE A 21 -24.71 2.08 42.80
CA PHE A 21 -25.15 2.86 41.66
C PHE A 21 -26.62 2.59 41.34
N THR A 22 -27.36 3.60 40.97
CA THR A 22 -28.73 3.46 40.49
C THR A 22 -28.74 2.92 39.04
N LEU A 23 -29.79 2.19 38.68
CA LEU A 23 -29.97 1.70 37.31
C LEU A 23 -29.97 2.84 36.28
N ALA A 24 -30.54 3.99 36.66
CA ALA A 24 -30.60 5.17 35.82
C ALA A 24 -29.20 5.75 35.54
N GLU A 25 -28.32 5.86 36.55
CA GLU A 25 -26.96 6.32 36.40
C GLU A 25 -26.15 5.43 35.44
N VAL A 26 -26.28 4.11 35.59
CA VAL A 26 -25.62 3.14 34.70
C VAL A 26 -26.14 3.27 33.27
N LEU A 27 -27.44 3.39 33.06
CA LEU A 27 -28.02 3.52 31.72
C LEU A 27 -27.61 4.83 31.04
N ILE A 28 -27.58 5.95 31.77
CA ILE A 28 -27.16 7.25 31.21
C ILE A 28 -25.66 7.20 30.84
N THR A 29 -24.82 6.67 31.72
CA THR A 29 -23.37 6.60 31.47
C THR A 29 -23.04 5.70 30.26
N LEU A 30 -23.68 4.52 30.15
CA LEU A 30 -23.52 3.63 29.01
C LEU A 30 -24.02 4.27 27.71
N GLY A 31 -25.15 5.02 27.78
CA GLY A 31 -25.68 5.76 26.64
C GLY A 31 -24.70 6.83 26.14
N VAL A 32 -24.12 7.64 27.04
CA VAL A 32 -23.14 8.67 26.68
C VAL A 32 -21.86 8.05 26.12
N ILE A 33 -21.32 7.01 26.77
CA ILE A 33 -20.12 6.30 26.27
C ILE A 33 -20.40 5.71 24.88
N GLY A 34 -21.56 5.12 24.65
CA GLY A 34 -21.95 4.57 23.36
C GLY A 34 -21.97 5.61 22.24
N ILE A 35 -22.54 6.78 22.49
CA ILE A 35 -22.58 7.88 21.50
C ILE A 35 -21.18 8.40 21.21
N VAL A 36 -20.37 8.66 22.24
CA VAL A 36 -19.00 9.14 22.08
C VAL A 36 -18.15 8.14 21.31
N ALA A 37 -18.23 6.85 21.67
CA ALA A 37 -17.51 5.79 20.94
C ALA A 37 -17.95 5.70 19.48
N ALA A 38 -19.25 5.76 19.19
CA ALA A 38 -19.77 5.68 17.81
C ALA A 38 -19.25 6.82 16.91
N LEU A 39 -19.03 8.01 17.47
CA LEU A 39 -18.50 9.17 16.74
C LEU A 39 -16.97 9.16 16.60
N THR A 40 -16.24 8.62 17.56
CA THR A 40 -14.77 8.68 17.61
C THR A 40 -14.06 7.50 16.97
N LEU A 41 -14.60 6.27 17.12
CA LEU A 41 -13.96 5.04 16.61
C LEU A 41 -13.70 5.06 15.10
N PRO A 42 -14.62 5.48 14.21
CA PRO A 42 -14.37 5.49 12.77
C PRO A 42 -13.20 6.39 12.37
N ALA A 43 -13.08 7.55 13.02
CA ALA A 43 -11.98 8.51 12.78
C ALA A 43 -10.63 7.93 13.23
N LEU A 44 -10.58 7.33 14.41
CA LEU A 44 -9.39 6.69 14.97
C LEU A 44 -8.92 5.52 14.10
N ILE A 45 -9.83 4.65 13.66
CA ILE A 45 -9.54 3.53 12.77
C ILE A 45 -8.93 4.04 11.46
N GLN A 46 -9.50 5.10 10.85
CA GLN A 46 -8.97 5.65 9.61
C GLN A 46 -7.58 6.27 9.81
N THR A 47 -7.35 6.97 10.90
CA THR A 47 -6.04 7.54 11.24
C THR A 47 -4.98 6.44 11.37
N ASN A 48 -5.29 5.35 12.05
CA ASN A 48 -4.38 4.22 12.20
C ASN A 48 -4.10 3.53 10.86
N LYS A 49 -5.11 3.34 9.99
CA LYS A 49 -4.94 2.81 8.65
C LYS A 49 -4.05 3.71 7.79
N ASN A 50 -4.25 5.02 7.84
CA ASN A 50 -3.41 5.96 7.12
C ASN A 50 -1.95 5.82 7.56
N ALA A 51 -1.68 5.81 8.87
CA ALA A 51 -0.34 5.65 9.41
C ALA A 51 0.32 4.32 9.01
N GLU A 52 -0.45 3.23 8.99
CA GLU A 52 0.03 1.93 8.52
C GLU A 52 0.41 1.96 7.04
N VAL A 53 -0.45 2.51 6.18
CA VAL A 53 -0.20 2.62 4.74
C VAL A 53 1.02 3.51 4.47
N GLU A 54 1.13 4.66 5.13
CA GLU A 54 2.29 5.57 5.03
C GLU A 54 3.61 4.86 5.37
N ALA A 55 3.64 4.14 6.49
CA ALA A 55 4.81 3.39 6.91
C ALA A 55 5.20 2.28 5.92
N LYS A 56 4.21 1.54 5.42
CA LYS A 56 4.42 0.46 4.44
C LYS A 56 4.86 0.99 3.07
N LEU A 57 4.33 2.12 2.61
CA LEU A 57 4.77 2.77 1.36
C LEU A 57 6.23 3.22 1.45
N LYS A 58 6.60 3.88 2.53
CA LYS A 58 7.99 4.31 2.77
C LYS A 58 8.92 3.10 2.87
N LYS A 59 8.48 2.03 3.53
CA LYS A 59 9.25 0.79 3.67
C LYS A 59 9.50 0.12 2.32
N VAL A 60 8.45 -0.11 1.50
CA VAL A 60 8.62 -0.77 0.21
C VAL A 60 9.50 0.07 -0.73
N TYR A 61 9.35 1.39 -0.73
CA TYR A 61 10.21 2.29 -1.49
C TYR A 61 11.69 2.12 -1.10
N SER A 62 11.98 2.10 0.20
CA SER A 62 13.35 1.90 0.70
C SER A 62 13.89 0.50 0.38
N VAL A 63 13.10 -0.54 0.61
CA VAL A 63 13.51 -1.95 0.37
C VAL A 63 13.81 -2.18 -1.11
N MET A 64 12.94 -1.71 -2.00
CA MET A 64 13.14 -1.90 -3.44
C MET A 64 14.34 -1.12 -3.98
N ASN A 65 14.57 0.11 -3.51
CA ASN A 65 15.75 0.87 -3.92
C ASN A 65 17.05 0.29 -3.35
N GLN A 66 17.04 -0.27 -2.14
CA GLN A 66 18.18 -1.02 -1.61
C GLN A 66 18.46 -2.29 -2.43
N ALA A 67 17.41 -3.04 -2.81
CA ALA A 67 17.54 -4.21 -3.66
C ALA A 67 18.15 -3.85 -5.03
N ILE A 68 17.73 -2.73 -5.63
CA ILE A 68 18.29 -2.23 -6.88
C ILE A 68 19.79 -1.92 -6.71
N LEU A 69 20.19 -1.23 -5.65
CA LEU A 69 21.61 -0.92 -5.39
C LEU A 69 22.47 -2.19 -5.20
N MET A 70 21.95 -3.18 -4.49
CA MET A 70 22.64 -4.47 -4.34
C MET A 70 22.74 -5.20 -5.69
N SER A 71 21.67 -5.19 -6.47
CA SER A 71 21.65 -5.80 -7.79
C SER A 71 22.59 -5.09 -8.78
N GLU A 72 22.71 -3.76 -8.72
CA GLU A 72 23.66 -3.00 -9.56
C GLU A 72 25.12 -3.40 -9.24
N ASN A 73 25.44 -3.71 -8.00
CA ASN A 73 26.76 -4.18 -7.62
C ASN A 73 27.14 -5.50 -8.29
N ASP A 74 26.17 -6.41 -8.47
CA ASP A 74 26.41 -7.75 -9.03
C ASP A 74 26.18 -7.82 -10.54
N ASN A 75 25.24 -7.02 -11.06
CA ASN A 75 24.76 -7.09 -12.43
C ASN A 75 25.09 -5.84 -13.30
N GLY A 76 25.82 -4.88 -12.74
CA GLY A 76 26.09 -3.61 -13.41
C GLY A 76 24.91 -2.65 -13.38
N SER A 77 25.12 -1.45 -13.98
CA SER A 77 24.17 -0.36 -13.92
C SER A 77 22.78 -0.74 -14.45
N LYS A 78 21.74 -0.38 -13.68
CA LYS A 78 20.32 -0.62 -14.00
C LYS A 78 19.86 -0.07 -15.34
N GLU A 79 20.56 0.90 -15.89
CA GLU A 79 20.28 1.47 -17.22
C GLU A 79 20.43 0.45 -18.34
N TYR A 80 21.23 -0.61 -18.12
CA TYR A 80 21.51 -1.68 -19.07
C TYR A 80 20.77 -2.98 -18.78
N TRP A 81 19.94 -3.03 -17.73
CA TRP A 81 19.17 -4.22 -17.44
C TRP A 81 18.11 -4.47 -18.51
N GLN A 82 17.82 -5.74 -18.78
CA GLN A 82 16.90 -6.16 -19.82
C GLN A 82 15.65 -6.81 -19.20
N PHE A 83 14.49 -6.26 -19.56
CA PHE A 83 13.16 -6.76 -19.16
C PHE A 83 12.28 -7.04 -20.38
N SER A 84 12.89 -7.14 -21.56
CA SER A 84 12.16 -7.39 -22.82
C SER A 84 11.64 -8.83 -22.84
N CYS A 85 10.42 -8.96 -23.29
CA CYS A 85 9.85 -10.23 -23.68
C CYS A 85 9.85 -10.31 -25.20
N SER A 86 10.38 -11.39 -25.77
CA SER A 86 10.17 -11.65 -27.20
C SER A 86 8.73 -12.11 -27.43
N SER A 87 8.17 -11.76 -28.59
CA SER A 87 6.93 -12.35 -29.09
C SER A 87 7.20 -13.07 -30.40
N ASP A 88 6.51 -14.17 -30.63
CA ASP A 88 6.52 -14.83 -31.92
C ASP A 88 5.72 -14.02 -32.98
N ASP A 89 5.76 -14.48 -34.24
CA ASP A 89 5.04 -13.84 -35.34
C ASP A 89 3.52 -13.80 -35.16
N ASN A 90 2.97 -14.60 -34.25
CA ASN A 90 1.55 -14.64 -33.87
C ASN A 90 1.24 -13.75 -32.67
N GLY A 91 2.23 -13.04 -32.12
CA GLY A 91 2.07 -12.17 -30.96
C GLY A 91 2.05 -12.91 -29.61
N ASN A 92 2.38 -14.21 -29.56
CA ASN A 92 2.54 -14.94 -28.32
C ASN A 92 3.85 -14.54 -27.65
N VAL A 93 3.79 -14.12 -26.41
CA VAL A 93 4.93 -13.65 -25.63
C VAL A 93 5.66 -14.85 -25.01
N ASN A 94 6.98 -14.89 -25.14
CA ASN A 94 7.81 -15.85 -24.44
C ASN A 94 7.83 -15.51 -22.94
N SER A 95 7.00 -16.20 -22.17
CA SER A 95 6.85 -15.97 -20.72
C SER A 95 8.12 -16.24 -19.93
N ASP A 96 8.99 -17.14 -20.40
CA ASP A 96 10.24 -17.48 -19.70
C ASP A 96 11.28 -16.37 -19.84
N GLU A 97 11.33 -15.66 -20.96
CA GLU A 97 12.17 -14.48 -21.11
C GLU A 97 11.68 -13.31 -20.23
N CYS A 98 10.36 -13.11 -20.14
CA CYS A 98 9.79 -12.10 -19.28
C CYS A 98 10.17 -12.29 -17.80
N LYS A 99 10.21 -13.55 -17.34
CA LYS A 99 10.62 -13.89 -15.96
C LYS A 99 12.05 -13.50 -15.66
N GLN A 100 12.97 -13.80 -16.60
CA GLN A 100 14.41 -13.72 -16.38
C GLN A 100 14.85 -12.38 -15.83
N GLY A 101 14.28 -11.27 -16.31
CA GLY A 101 14.63 -9.93 -15.84
C GLY A 101 14.30 -9.72 -14.36
N ILE A 102 13.09 -10.06 -13.93
CA ILE A 102 12.70 -9.90 -12.52
C ILE A 102 13.40 -10.92 -11.63
N GLU A 103 13.53 -12.17 -12.08
CA GLU A 103 14.25 -13.23 -11.38
C GLU A 103 15.73 -12.92 -11.18
N LYS A 104 16.36 -12.29 -12.16
CA LYS A 104 17.77 -11.91 -12.10
C LYS A 104 18.01 -10.66 -11.26
N TYR A 105 17.25 -9.60 -11.51
CA TYR A 105 17.58 -8.27 -11.01
C TYR A 105 16.86 -7.89 -9.71
N PHE A 106 15.76 -8.57 -9.34
CA PHE A 106 14.98 -8.22 -8.15
C PHE A 106 14.86 -9.34 -7.13
N ILE A 107 14.47 -10.56 -7.53
CA ILE A 107 14.14 -11.65 -6.60
C ILE A 107 15.28 -11.98 -5.64
N PRO A 108 16.58 -12.07 -6.08
CA PRO A 108 17.69 -12.42 -5.18
C PRO A 108 17.95 -11.37 -4.09
N TYR A 109 17.52 -10.14 -4.31
CA TYR A 109 17.82 -8.99 -3.46
C TYR A 109 16.64 -8.54 -2.59
N VAL A 110 15.44 -9.11 -2.81
CA VAL A 110 14.22 -8.79 -2.08
C VAL A 110 13.81 -9.96 -1.20
N LYS A 111 13.80 -9.75 0.12
CA LYS A 111 13.36 -10.78 1.06
C LYS A 111 11.84 -10.96 1.02
N THR A 112 11.39 -12.06 0.44
CA THR A 112 9.97 -12.42 0.31
C THR A 112 9.65 -13.71 1.07
N THR A 113 8.39 -13.89 1.46
CA THR A 113 7.88 -15.15 2.05
C THR A 113 7.40 -16.12 1.00
N LYS A 114 6.92 -15.60 -0.14
CA LYS A 114 6.43 -16.35 -1.30
C LYS A 114 6.54 -15.47 -2.54
N SER A 115 6.86 -16.09 -3.67
CA SER A 115 6.76 -15.47 -5.00
C SER A 115 6.16 -16.44 -6.00
N TYR A 116 5.44 -15.93 -6.98
CA TYR A 116 4.97 -16.67 -8.14
C TYR A 116 4.71 -15.73 -9.30
N THR A 117 4.51 -16.30 -10.48
CA THR A 117 4.25 -15.58 -11.72
C THR A 117 2.93 -16.02 -12.33
N PHE A 118 2.27 -15.12 -13.02
CA PHE A 118 1.12 -15.41 -13.87
C PHE A 118 1.08 -14.43 -15.04
N ASP A 119 0.49 -14.85 -16.14
CA ASP A 119 0.23 -13.96 -17.28
C ASP A 119 -1.27 -13.70 -17.47
N ASN A 120 -1.56 -12.58 -18.07
CA ASN A 120 -2.91 -12.18 -18.45
C ASN A 120 -2.87 -11.34 -19.75
N SER A 121 -4.01 -10.84 -20.19
CA SER A 121 -4.13 -10.03 -21.41
C SER A 121 -3.24 -8.78 -21.41
N LEU A 122 -2.86 -8.24 -20.25
CA LEU A 122 -2.10 -7.01 -20.11
C LEU A 122 -0.59 -7.21 -20.00
N GLY A 123 -0.12 -8.42 -19.66
CA GLY A 123 1.30 -8.66 -19.50
C GLY A 123 1.65 -9.83 -18.63
N PHE A 124 2.94 -9.96 -18.41
CA PHE A 124 3.53 -10.92 -17.50
C PHE A 124 3.69 -10.29 -16.11
N ASN A 125 3.25 -11.00 -15.09
CA ASN A 125 3.18 -10.48 -13.73
C ASN A 125 3.97 -11.36 -12.76
N THR A 126 4.79 -10.75 -11.93
CA THR A 126 5.49 -11.40 -10.82
C THR A 126 4.94 -10.88 -9.49
N VAL A 127 4.51 -11.76 -8.63
CA VAL A 127 3.91 -11.45 -7.33
C VAL A 127 4.91 -11.75 -6.22
N LEU A 128 5.17 -10.77 -5.37
CA LEU A 128 6.07 -10.86 -4.22
C LEU A 128 5.28 -10.62 -2.93
N TYR A 129 5.26 -11.60 -2.03
CA TYR A 129 4.66 -11.50 -0.70
C TYR A 129 5.71 -11.15 0.34
N PHE A 130 5.45 -10.12 1.13
CA PHE A 130 6.31 -9.71 2.24
C PHE A 130 5.82 -10.27 3.58
N SER A 131 6.72 -10.37 4.54
CA SER A 131 6.42 -10.88 5.89
C SER A 131 5.43 -10.01 6.69
N ASP A 132 5.25 -8.74 6.30
CA ASP A 132 4.28 -7.82 6.92
C ASP A 132 2.86 -7.93 6.31
N GLY A 133 2.64 -8.95 5.47
CA GLY A 133 1.36 -9.21 4.82
C GLY A 133 1.07 -8.32 3.62
N SER A 134 2.02 -7.48 3.18
CA SER A 134 1.88 -6.70 1.96
C SER A 134 2.26 -7.50 0.71
N VAL A 135 1.83 -7.04 -0.45
CA VAL A 135 2.07 -7.67 -1.76
C VAL A 135 2.56 -6.63 -2.75
N LEU A 136 3.60 -6.97 -3.51
CA LEU A 136 4.08 -6.19 -4.65
C LEU A 136 3.93 -7.02 -5.92
N VAL A 137 3.29 -6.45 -6.94
CA VAL A 137 3.15 -7.06 -8.26
C VAL A 137 3.98 -6.26 -9.25
N GLY A 138 5.01 -6.88 -9.80
CA GLY A 138 5.79 -6.33 -10.91
C GLY A 138 5.17 -6.77 -12.23
N LYS A 139 4.90 -5.84 -13.13
CA LYS A 139 4.25 -6.07 -14.42
C LYS A 139 5.16 -5.68 -15.57
N ILE A 140 5.33 -6.59 -16.52
CA ILE A 140 5.93 -6.34 -17.84
C ILE A 140 4.81 -6.37 -18.87
N ASN A 141 4.67 -5.30 -19.67
CA ASN A 141 3.66 -5.25 -20.73
C ASN A 141 4.04 -6.20 -21.87
N LYS A 142 3.06 -6.87 -22.49
CA LYS A 142 3.29 -7.80 -23.62
C LYS A 142 3.90 -7.10 -24.86
N SER A 143 3.61 -5.83 -25.04
CA SER A 143 4.17 -5.02 -26.15
C SER A 143 5.43 -4.25 -25.72
N ASN A 144 6.15 -4.72 -24.71
CA ASN A 144 7.21 -3.94 -24.08
C ASN A 144 8.50 -3.96 -24.89
N SER A 145 8.60 -3.06 -25.87
CA SER A 145 9.86 -2.69 -26.52
C SER A 145 10.69 -1.71 -25.66
N HIS A 146 10.20 -1.29 -24.50
CA HIS A 146 10.71 -0.11 -23.79
C HIS A 146 11.49 -0.40 -22.51
N ASN A 147 11.68 -1.66 -22.15
CA ASN A 147 12.53 -2.06 -21.01
C ASN A 147 12.15 -1.38 -19.68
N GLU A 148 10.87 -1.39 -19.37
CA GLU A 148 10.28 -0.74 -18.21
C GLU A 148 9.36 -1.68 -17.43
N LEU A 149 9.21 -1.43 -16.12
CA LEU A 149 8.36 -2.18 -15.22
C LEU A 149 7.39 -1.26 -14.51
N ASP A 150 6.11 -1.64 -14.51
CA ASP A 150 5.12 -1.07 -13.61
C ASP A 150 4.99 -1.96 -12.38
N PHE A 151 4.91 -1.34 -11.20
CA PHE A 151 4.72 -2.04 -9.96
C PHE A 151 3.44 -1.57 -9.26
N PHE A 152 2.70 -2.53 -8.70
CA PHE A 152 1.49 -2.28 -7.94
C PHE A 152 1.65 -2.86 -6.54
N TYR A 153 1.72 -1.97 -5.56
CA TYR A 153 1.94 -2.33 -4.17
C TYR A 153 0.63 -2.30 -3.39
N TYR A 154 0.29 -3.40 -2.74
CA TYR A 154 -0.86 -3.60 -1.87
C TYR A 154 -0.39 -3.61 -0.41
N PRO A 155 -0.55 -2.52 0.36
CA PRO A 155 -0.16 -2.49 1.78
C PRO A 155 -0.87 -3.57 2.61
N ASN A 156 -2.10 -3.91 2.25
CA ASN A 156 -2.83 -5.05 2.76
C ASN A 156 -3.00 -6.08 1.63
N GLY A 157 -2.24 -7.17 1.70
CA GLY A 157 -2.23 -8.21 0.67
C GLY A 157 -3.58 -8.94 0.50
N LYS A 158 -4.51 -8.82 1.45
CA LYS A 158 -5.88 -9.34 1.31
C LYS A 158 -6.67 -8.61 0.22
N ASN A 159 -6.25 -7.41 -0.15
CA ASN A 159 -6.86 -6.64 -1.24
C ASN A 159 -6.38 -7.07 -2.63
N PHE A 160 -5.30 -7.85 -2.70
CA PHE A 160 -4.81 -8.39 -3.97
C PHE A 160 -5.61 -9.63 -4.38
N ASN A 161 -6.11 -9.60 -5.61
CA ASN A 161 -6.78 -10.74 -6.24
C ASN A 161 -6.19 -10.91 -7.66
N PRO A 162 -5.49 -12.01 -7.96
CA PRO A 162 -4.87 -12.23 -9.26
C PRO A 162 -5.90 -12.32 -10.40
N ASP A 163 -7.10 -12.85 -10.15
CA ASP A 163 -8.15 -12.99 -11.16
C ASP A 163 -8.75 -11.63 -11.58
N ARG A 164 -8.64 -10.64 -10.70
CA ARG A 164 -9.09 -9.26 -10.96
C ARG A 164 -7.95 -8.34 -11.38
N PHE A 165 -6.70 -8.76 -11.21
CA PHE A 165 -5.54 -7.94 -11.55
C PHE A 165 -5.39 -7.88 -13.07
N GLY A 166 -5.56 -6.68 -13.62
CA GLY A 166 -5.52 -6.49 -15.07
C GLY A 166 -6.73 -7.05 -15.82
N ALA A 167 -7.77 -7.53 -15.11
CA ALA A 167 -9.04 -7.82 -15.76
C ALA A 167 -9.56 -6.54 -16.43
N THR A 168 -9.67 -6.57 -17.74
CA THR A 168 -10.27 -5.51 -18.50
C THR A 168 -11.79 -5.62 -18.33
N GLY A 169 -12.41 -4.66 -17.62
CA GLY A 169 -13.76 -4.25 -18.01
C GLY A 169 -13.73 -3.85 -19.49
N GLU A 170 -14.84 -3.70 -20.15
CA GLU A 170 -14.91 -3.34 -21.58
C GLU A 170 -14.02 -2.12 -21.96
N ASP A 171 -13.53 -1.36 -20.96
CA ASP A 171 -12.66 -0.18 -21.07
C ASP A 171 -11.27 -0.33 -20.43
N GLY A 172 -10.88 -1.52 -19.96
CA GLY A 172 -9.55 -1.77 -19.36
C GLY A 172 -9.30 -1.09 -18.01
N THR A 173 -10.30 -0.52 -17.37
CA THR A 173 -10.15 0.41 -16.24
C THR A 173 -10.40 -0.19 -14.86
N GLN A 174 -11.05 -1.35 -14.75
CA GLN A 174 -11.48 -1.89 -13.45
C GLN A 174 -10.33 -2.14 -12.44
N SER A 175 -9.14 -2.51 -12.92
CA SER A 175 -8.00 -2.72 -12.01
C SER A 175 -7.35 -1.42 -11.51
N ARG A 176 -7.68 -0.27 -12.07
CA ARG A 176 -7.04 1.02 -11.78
C ARG A 176 -7.90 1.95 -10.92
N GLU A 177 -9.19 1.69 -10.80
CA GLU A 177 -10.12 2.49 -9.98
C GLU A 177 -9.78 2.47 -8.49
N ASP A 178 -9.17 1.38 -8.01
CA ASP A 178 -8.75 1.20 -6.63
C ASP A 178 -7.33 1.73 -6.35
N CYS A 179 -6.64 2.31 -7.35
CA CYS A 179 -5.34 2.93 -7.16
C CYS A 179 -5.45 4.15 -6.23
N GLY A 180 -4.53 4.23 -5.28
CA GLY A 180 -4.60 5.22 -4.20
C GLY A 180 -5.58 4.87 -3.07
N ILE A 181 -6.26 3.72 -3.15
CA ILE A 181 -7.22 3.24 -2.15
C ILE A 181 -6.75 1.91 -1.55
N THR A 182 -6.59 0.89 -2.37
CA THR A 182 -6.18 -0.46 -1.96
C THR A 182 -4.78 -0.82 -2.43
N PHE A 183 -4.31 -0.20 -3.49
CA PHE A 183 -2.96 -0.37 -4.01
C PHE A 183 -2.38 0.96 -4.50
N PHE A 184 -1.05 0.99 -4.67
CA PHE A 184 -0.26 2.16 -5.00
C PHE A 184 0.71 1.83 -6.12
N ALA A 185 0.78 2.70 -7.13
CA ALA A 185 1.55 2.46 -8.34
C ALA A 185 2.97 3.05 -8.24
N PHE A 186 3.94 2.24 -8.68
CA PHE A 186 5.34 2.62 -8.83
C PHE A 186 5.81 2.25 -10.24
N ARG A 187 6.94 2.79 -10.66
CA ARG A 187 7.54 2.54 -11.97
C ARG A 187 9.06 2.44 -11.87
N PHE A 188 9.61 1.58 -12.68
CA PHE A 188 11.04 1.41 -12.88
C PHE A 188 11.33 1.48 -14.38
N ALA A 189 11.96 2.57 -14.85
CA ALA A 189 12.27 2.81 -16.26
C ALA A 189 13.59 3.56 -16.41
N PRO A 190 14.72 3.05 -15.88
CA PRO A 190 15.98 3.78 -15.80
C PRO A 190 16.65 4.00 -17.15
N SER A 191 16.40 3.14 -18.14
CA SER A 191 16.95 3.23 -19.51
C SER A 191 16.16 4.19 -20.40
N GLN A 192 14.97 4.63 -19.99
CA GLN A 192 14.02 5.35 -20.85
C GLN A 192 14.16 6.86 -20.75
N ASN A 193 14.99 7.46 -21.62
CA ASN A 193 15.11 8.91 -21.76
C ASN A 193 14.09 9.44 -22.80
N THR A 194 12.81 9.14 -22.59
CA THR A 194 11.70 9.63 -23.41
C THR A 194 10.99 10.78 -22.71
N GLU A 195 10.22 11.58 -23.45
CA GLU A 195 9.42 12.66 -22.86
C GLU A 195 8.51 12.16 -21.71
N HIS A 196 7.91 11.00 -21.89
CA HIS A 196 6.99 10.43 -20.90
C HIS A 196 7.69 9.77 -19.69
N ASN A 197 8.93 9.32 -19.83
CA ASN A 197 9.70 8.64 -18.78
C ASN A 197 10.87 9.48 -18.24
N LYS A 198 11.02 10.73 -18.66
CA LYS A 198 12.14 11.59 -18.27
C LYS A 198 12.32 11.66 -16.74
N PHE A 199 11.23 11.66 -15.97
CA PHE A 199 11.32 11.62 -14.52
C PHE A 199 11.99 10.32 -14.01
N HIS A 200 11.73 9.17 -14.65
CA HIS A 200 12.23 7.86 -14.23
C HIS A 200 13.63 7.54 -14.76
N TYR A 201 14.11 8.31 -15.73
CA TYR A 201 15.42 8.08 -16.35
C TYR A 201 16.53 8.12 -15.31
N LYS A 202 17.39 7.10 -15.30
CA LYS A 202 18.50 6.86 -14.35
C LYS A 202 18.05 6.69 -12.87
N LYS A 203 16.77 6.71 -12.59
CA LYS A 203 16.26 6.49 -11.23
C LYS A 203 15.97 5.01 -10.96
N GLY A 204 15.72 4.71 -9.71
CA GLY A 204 15.34 3.38 -9.25
C GLY A 204 13.83 3.16 -9.26
N PHE A 205 13.35 2.50 -8.21
CA PHE A 205 11.93 2.28 -7.95
C PHE A 205 11.30 3.57 -7.45
N GLU A 206 10.50 4.21 -8.28
CA GLU A 206 9.89 5.51 -7.99
C GLU A 206 8.37 5.45 -8.08
N PRO A 207 7.63 6.30 -7.35
CA PRO A 207 6.20 6.47 -7.57
C PRO A 207 5.91 6.75 -9.05
N TYR A 208 4.80 6.23 -9.55
CA TYR A 208 4.42 6.34 -10.94
C TYR A 208 4.17 7.80 -11.33
N LYS A 209 5.00 8.33 -12.23
CA LYS A 209 4.95 9.71 -12.76
C LYS A 209 5.09 9.76 -14.29
N TRP A 210 4.47 8.81 -14.98
CA TRP A 210 4.51 8.79 -16.44
C TRP A 210 3.79 10.00 -17.04
N GLY A 211 4.40 10.60 -18.06
CA GLY A 211 3.81 11.70 -18.82
C GLY A 211 4.16 13.10 -18.34
N LEU A 212 4.83 13.26 -17.19
CA LEU A 212 5.18 14.58 -16.65
C LEU A 212 6.59 14.59 -16.05
N ASN A 213 7.32 15.65 -16.31
CA ASN A 213 8.72 15.79 -15.89
C ASN A 213 8.85 16.26 -14.44
N ASP A 214 8.08 17.28 -14.06
CA ASP A 214 8.08 17.90 -12.73
C ASP A 214 6.64 18.13 -12.28
N LEU A 215 6.03 17.06 -11.73
CA LEU A 215 4.66 17.14 -11.18
C LEU A 215 4.62 17.99 -9.93
N THR A 216 3.94 19.12 -10.02
CA THR A 216 3.55 19.90 -8.85
C THR A 216 2.39 19.21 -8.10
N MET A 217 2.17 19.60 -6.85
CA MET A 217 1.02 19.08 -6.08
C MET A 217 -0.30 19.38 -6.78
N ASP A 218 -0.42 20.56 -7.40
CA ASP A 218 -1.63 21.00 -8.12
C ASP A 218 -1.88 20.15 -9.36
N GLU A 219 -0.85 19.80 -10.11
CA GLU A 219 -0.97 18.89 -11.27
C GLU A 219 -1.38 17.48 -10.84
N MET A 220 -0.80 16.97 -9.74
CA MET A 220 -1.16 15.64 -9.21
C MET A 220 -2.61 15.57 -8.72
N THR A 221 -3.24 16.70 -8.42
CA THR A 221 -4.66 16.81 -7.99
C THR A 221 -5.57 17.48 -9.02
N GLY A 222 -5.04 17.79 -10.21
CA GLY A 222 -5.75 18.45 -11.29
C GLY A 222 -6.73 17.54 -12.06
N SER A 223 -7.07 17.95 -13.29
CA SER A 223 -8.08 17.28 -14.12
C SER A 223 -7.57 16.10 -14.96
N HIS A 224 -6.30 15.73 -14.86
CA HIS A 224 -5.71 14.67 -15.67
C HIS A 224 -6.24 13.28 -15.28
N ASN A 225 -6.36 12.34 -16.23
CA ASN A 225 -6.83 10.98 -15.96
C ASN A 225 -6.00 10.20 -14.95
N TYR A 226 -4.72 10.55 -14.75
CA TYR A 226 -3.81 9.94 -13.80
C TYR A 226 -3.77 10.65 -12.45
N ALA A 227 -4.39 11.84 -12.35
CA ALA A 227 -4.41 12.64 -11.13
C ALA A 227 -5.08 11.90 -9.96
N CYS A 228 -4.66 12.25 -8.77
CA CYS A 228 -5.21 11.69 -7.53
C CYS A 228 -6.50 12.39 -7.13
N THR A 229 -7.57 12.19 -7.90
CA THR A 229 -8.87 12.81 -7.69
C THR A 229 -10.01 11.81 -7.81
N LYS A 230 -11.18 12.15 -7.26
CA LYS A 230 -12.41 11.32 -7.38
C LYS A 230 -12.89 11.17 -8.83
N TYR A 231 -12.51 12.10 -9.70
CA TYR A 231 -12.95 12.14 -11.09
C TYR A 231 -12.03 11.37 -12.03
N SER A 232 -10.82 11.08 -11.60
CA SER A 232 -9.84 10.35 -12.40
C SER A 232 -10.12 8.86 -12.39
N LYS A 233 -10.06 8.22 -13.55
CA LYS A 233 -10.30 6.77 -13.68
C LYS A 233 -9.07 5.94 -13.28
N ILE A 234 -7.86 6.46 -13.46
CA ILE A 234 -6.61 5.69 -13.34
C ILE A 234 -5.87 5.95 -12.02
N LYS A 235 -5.83 7.18 -11.52
CA LYS A 235 -5.33 7.63 -10.20
C LYS A 235 -3.90 7.21 -9.82
N VAL A 236 -3.06 6.86 -10.80
CA VAL A 236 -1.72 6.30 -10.53
C VAL A 236 -0.76 7.31 -9.88
N TRP A 237 -1.05 8.61 -9.95
CA TRP A 237 -0.25 9.65 -9.31
C TRP A 237 -0.52 9.80 -7.80
N CYS A 238 -1.45 9.06 -7.22
CA CYS A 238 -1.70 9.11 -5.78
C CYS A 238 -0.47 8.74 -4.94
N THR A 239 0.34 7.79 -5.41
CA THR A 239 1.62 7.44 -4.74
C THR A 239 2.61 8.61 -4.78
N ALA A 240 2.69 9.30 -5.93
CA ALA A 240 3.54 10.46 -6.10
C ALA A 240 3.12 11.64 -5.22
N LEU A 241 1.81 11.86 -5.09
CA LEU A 241 1.23 12.86 -4.18
C LEU A 241 1.62 12.60 -2.71
N ILE A 242 1.51 11.34 -2.26
CA ILE A 242 1.90 10.95 -0.90
C ILE A 242 3.42 11.10 -0.70
N GLN A 243 4.24 10.73 -1.69
CA GLN A 243 5.70 10.95 -1.63
C GLN A 243 6.05 12.44 -1.54
N ALA A 244 5.44 13.29 -2.37
CA ALA A 244 5.66 14.75 -2.37
C ALA A 244 5.26 15.39 -1.02
N ASN A 245 4.28 14.79 -0.31
CA ASN A 245 3.89 15.17 1.04
C ASN A 245 4.69 14.41 2.13
N ASN A 246 5.97 14.13 1.89
CA ASN A 246 6.87 13.44 2.83
C ASN A 246 6.38 12.05 3.30
N TRP A 247 5.76 11.29 2.41
CA TRP A 247 5.15 9.97 2.69
C TRP A 247 4.01 10.04 3.70
N LYS A 248 3.33 11.19 3.79
CA LYS A 248 2.11 11.38 4.57
C LYS A 248 0.91 11.53 3.65
N ILE A 249 -0.17 10.86 4.00
CA ILE A 249 -1.45 11.03 3.30
C ILE A 249 -1.95 12.45 3.60
N PRO A 250 -2.14 13.31 2.57
CA PRO A 250 -2.63 14.68 2.78
C PRO A 250 -3.99 14.71 3.51
N LYS A 251 -4.26 15.78 4.26
CA LYS A 251 -5.55 15.93 4.98
C LYS A 251 -6.75 15.97 4.03
N ASP A 252 -6.54 16.54 2.86
CA ASP A 252 -7.51 16.67 1.76
C ASP A 252 -7.47 15.51 0.77
N TYR A 253 -6.78 14.41 1.13
CA TYR A 253 -6.71 13.22 0.29
C TYR A 253 -8.10 12.70 -0.05
N PRO A 254 -8.43 12.50 -1.35
CA PRO A 254 -9.82 12.31 -1.77
C PRO A 254 -10.41 10.94 -1.39
N PHE A 255 -9.61 10.01 -0.86
CA PHE A 255 -10.01 8.64 -0.59
C PHE A 255 -9.73 8.21 0.85
N LYS A 256 -10.51 7.20 1.30
CA LYS A 256 -10.18 6.43 2.50
C LYS A 256 -9.37 5.21 2.07
N VAL A 257 -8.10 5.13 2.50
CA VAL A 257 -7.26 3.95 2.23
C VAL A 257 -7.77 2.73 3.00
N LYS A 258 -7.57 1.53 2.43
CA LYS A 258 -8.14 0.27 2.94
C LYS A 258 -7.04 -0.75 3.26
#